data_7e0ad7c7bc31e0785e8cb99c062ea3a5
#
_entry.id   7e0ad7c7bc31e0785e8cb99c062ea3a5
#
_cell.length_a   1.000
_cell.length_b   1.000
_cell.length_c   1.000
_cell.angle_alpha   90.00
_cell.angle_beta   90.00
_cell.angle_gamma   90.00
#
_symmetry.space_group_name_H-M   'P 1'
#
loop_
_entity.id
_entity.type
_entity.pdbx_description
1 polymer ?
#
loop_
_entity_poly.entity_id
_entity_poly.type
_entity_poly.pdbx_seq_one_letter_code
_entity_poly.pdbx_strand_id
1 'polypeptide(L)'
;LHSFSKNAGFTGVRLGYTVVPKDLKVGDVALHALWARRHGTKYNGAPYIVQRAGEAVYSKAGREQLKQQVAYYMNNAKYILEGLKSAGYTVSGGVNAPYIWLKAPENMTSWQFFDYLLERANVVGTPGSGFGPSGETYFRLTAFGSYENTVEAVERIKKL
;
A
#
# COMPACT_ATOMS: atom_id res chain seq x y z
N LEU A 1 -8.21 -10.04 10.39
CA LEU A 1 -6.98 -10.08 9.57
C LEU A 1 -6.18 -8.81 9.75
N HIS A 2 -4.87 -8.94 9.91
CA HIS A 2 -3.95 -7.81 9.99
C HIS A 2 -2.69 -8.09 9.19
N SER A 3 -2.14 -7.08 8.53
CA SER A 3 -0.86 -7.14 7.82
C SER A 3 0.08 -6.06 8.34
N PHE A 4 1.31 -6.43 8.64
CA PHE A 4 2.36 -5.52 9.01
C PHE A 4 3.06 -4.86 7.81
N SER A 5 2.68 -5.26 6.58
CA SER A 5 3.39 -4.81 5.38
C SER A 5 3.41 -3.29 5.21
N LYS A 6 2.29 -2.60 5.48
CA LYS A 6 2.16 -1.17 5.21
C LYS A 6 2.31 -0.29 6.45
N ASN A 7 1.79 -0.74 7.60
CA ASN A 7 1.86 0.05 8.82
C ASN A 7 3.21 -0.07 9.56
N ALA A 8 3.92 -1.19 9.37
CA ALA A 8 5.20 -1.45 10.05
C ALA A 8 6.40 -1.60 9.08
N GLY A 9 6.19 -1.39 7.78
CA GLY A 9 7.26 -1.53 6.79
C GLY A 9 7.70 -2.98 6.54
N PHE A 10 6.92 -3.97 6.94
CA PHE A 10 7.27 -5.40 6.84
C PHE A 10 6.98 -6.01 5.45
N THR A 11 6.93 -5.21 4.41
CA THR A 11 6.65 -5.71 3.05
C THR A 11 7.63 -6.80 2.61
N GLY A 12 8.93 -6.63 2.88
CA GLY A 12 9.96 -7.63 2.59
C GLY A 12 10.11 -8.70 3.67
N VAL A 13 9.69 -8.42 4.89
CA VAL A 13 9.82 -9.33 6.06
C VAL A 13 8.70 -10.38 6.09
N ARG A 14 7.54 -10.09 5.53
CA ARG A 14 6.38 -10.99 5.36
C ARG A 14 5.73 -11.43 6.66
N LEU A 15 4.99 -10.52 7.32
CA LEU A 15 4.24 -10.84 8.52
C LEU A 15 2.81 -10.33 8.46
N GLY A 16 1.89 -11.13 8.92
CA GLY A 16 0.50 -10.82 9.17
C GLY A 16 -0.07 -11.82 10.17
N TYR A 17 -1.25 -11.55 10.70
CA TYR A 17 -1.95 -12.49 11.56
C TYR A 17 -3.45 -12.50 11.29
N THR A 18 -4.08 -13.61 11.65
CA THR A 18 -5.52 -13.79 11.65
C THR A 18 -5.98 -14.16 13.06
N VAL A 19 -6.99 -13.46 13.55
CA VAL A 19 -7.69 -13.84 14.78
C VAL A 19 -9.00 -14.53 14.38
N VAL A 20 -9.16 -15.75 14.83
CA VAL A 20 -10.42 -16.53 14.68
C VAL A 20 -10.88 -16.87 16.09
N PRO A 21 -11.93 -16.21 16.61
CA PRO A 21 -12.46 -16.47 17.94
C PRO A 21 -12.88 -17.95 18.08
N LYS A 22 -12.68 -18.52 19.28
CA LYS A 22 -12.99 -19.94 19.54
C LYS A 22 -14.49 -20.21 19.57
N ASP A 23 -15.29 -19.21 19.90
CA ASP A 23 -16.74 -19.26 19.96
C ASP A 23 -17.42 -19.02 18.59
N LEU A 24 -16.65 -18.61 17.58
CA LEU A 24 -17.18 -18.38 16.24
C LEU A 24 -17.52 -19.71 15.56
N LYS A 25 -18.82 -19.91 15.27
CA LYS A 25 -19.38 -21.12 14.66
C LYS A 25 -20.25 -20.80 13.45
N VAL A 26 -20.36 -21.76 12.54
CA VAL A 26 -21.39 -21.81 11.50
C VAL A 26 -22.13 -23.16 11.67
N GLY A 27 -23.38 -23.10 12.12
CA GLY A 27 -24.06 -24.29 12.67
C GLY A 27 -23.26 -24.84 13.86
N ASP A 28 -23.01 -26.13 13.87
CA ASP A 28 -22.24 -26.80 14.92
C ASP A 28 -20.71 -26.80 14.66
N VAL A 29 -20.26 -26.18 13.57
CA VAL A 29 -18.85 -26.21 13.16
C VAL A 29 -18.09 -25.03 13.73
N ALA A 30 -17.09 -25.31 14.58
CA ALA A 30 -16.17 -24.32 15.14
C ALA A 30 -15.13 -23.88 14.08
N LEU A 31 -15.21 -22.63 13.63
CA LEU A 31 -14.31 -22.10 12.58
C LEU A 31 -12.85 -22.06 13.04
N HIS A 32 -12.61 -21.82 14.34
CA HIS A 32 -11.25 -21.82 14.89
C HIS A 32 -10.58 -23.19 14.71
N ALA A 33 -11.29 -24.30 14.94
CA ALA A 33 -10.74 -25.64 14.79
C ALA A 33 -10.38 -25.96 13.33
N LEU A 34 -11.25 -25.57 12.39
CA LEU A 34 -11.01 -25.70 10.96
C LEU A 34 -9.79 -24.86 10.52
N TRP A 35 -9.73 -23.62 10.96
CA TRP A 35 -8.63 -22.72 10.65
C TRP A 35 -7.31 -23.26 11.19
N ALA A 36 -7.26 -23.67 12.46
CA ALA A 36 -6.05 -24.21 13.10
C ALA A 36 -5.53 -25.45 12.36
N ARG A 37 -6.42 -26.38 12.00
CA ARG A 37 -6.06 -27.56 11.21
C ARG A 37 -5.51 -27.18 9.83
N ARG A 38 -6.23 -26.32 9.09
CA ARG A 38 -5.79 -25.88 7.76
C ARG A 38 -4.45 -25.17 7.81
N HIS A 39 -4.30 -24.22 8.74
CA HIS A 39 -3.06 -23.46 8.89
C HIS A 39 -1.89 -24.37 9.25
N GLY A 40 -2.04 -25.23 10.27
CA GLY A 40 -0.99 -26.11 10.73
C GLY A 40 -0.57 -27.20 9.72
N THR A 41 -1.46 -27.53 8.76
CA THR A 41 -1.11 -28.53 7.70
C THR A 41 -0.56 -27.87 6.43
N LYS A 42 -0.84 -26.60 6.16
CA LYS A 42 -0.43 -25.89 4.95
C LYS A 42 0.77 -24.97 5.15
N TYR A 43 0.96 -24.51 6.36
CA TYR A 43 1.96 -23.50 6.67
C TYR A 43 2.35 -23.55 8.15
N ASN A 44 3.64 -23.71 8.44
CA ASN A 44 4.14 -23.87 9.82
C ASN A 44 4.28 -22.53 10.59
N GLY A 45 3.91 -21.42 9.99
CA GLY A 45 4.01 -20.09 10.58
C GLY A 45 5.19 -19.26 10.05
N ALA A 46 5.20 -17.99 10.36
CA ALA A 46 6.31 -17.10 10.01
C ALA A 46 7.56 -17.48 10.82
N PRO A 47 8.78 -17.16 10.35
CA PRO A 47 10.00 -17.36 11.11
C PRO A 47 9.92 -16.71 12.49
N TYR A 48 10.46 -17.37 13.52
CA TYR A 48 10.35 -16.90 14.91
C TYR A 48 10.87 -15.47 15.11
N ILE A 49 12.01 -15.14 14.49
CA ILE A 49 12.58 -13.79 14.57
C ILE A 49 11.63 -12.71 14.02
N VAL A 50 10.90 -13.05 12.96
CA VAL A 50 9.90 -12.16 12.35
C VAL A 50 8.69 -11.98 13.27
N GLN A 51 8.26 -13.05 13.95
CA GLN A 51 7.19 -12.98 14.95
C GLN A 51 7.59 -12.08 16.12
N ARG A 52 8.84 -12.20 16.62
CA ARG A 52 9.36 -11.34 17.69
C ARG A 52 9.45 -9.86 17.25
N ALA A 53 9.83 -9.61 15.98
CA ALA A 53 9.79 -8.27 15.43
C ALA A 53 8.36 -7.71 15.40
N GLY A 54 7.37 -8.53 15.02
CA GLY A 54 5.96 -8.15 15.05
C GLY A 54 5.44 -7.84 16.47
N GLU A 55 5.88 -8.57 17.45
CA GLU A 55 5.57 -8.29 18.87
C GLU A 55 6.17 -6.94 19.31
N ALA A 56 7.42 -6.67 18.94
CA ALA A 56 8.10 -5.42 19.27
C ALA A 56 7.39 -4.18 18.72
N VAL A 57 6.65 -4.29 17.60
CA VAL A 57 5.80 -3.24 17.05
C VAL A 57 4.80 -2.69 18.08
N TYR A 58 4.29 -3.53 18.97
CA TYR A 58 3.30 -3.14 19.99
C TYR A 58 3.91 -2.57 21.26
N SER A 59 5.23 -2.57 21.41
CA SER A 59 5.91 -1.86 22.50
C SER A 59 5.71 -0.35 22.40
N LYS A 60 5.96 0.39 23.48
CA LYS A 60 5.89 1.87 23.46
C LYS A 60 6.83 2.45 22.40
N ALA A 61 8.08 1.98 22.36
CA ALA A 61 9.06 2.43 21.36
C ALA A 61 8.65 2.06 19.92
N GLY A 62 8.18 0.83 19.71
CA GLY A 62 7.72 0.38 18.39
C GLY A 62 6.56 1.22 17.85
N ARG A 63 5.56 1.49 18.68
CA ARG A 63 4.42 2.35 18.30
C ARG A 63 4.85 3.76 17.93
N GLU A 64 5.81 4.35 18.65
CA GLU A 64 6.31 5.68 18.32
C GLU A 64 7.06 5.69 16.99
N GLN A 65 7.93 4.69 16.75
CA GLN A 65 8.64 4.54 15.48
C GLN A 65 7.66 4.35 14.30
N LEU A 66 6.62 3.53 14.49
CA LEU A 66 5.59 3.35 13.45
C LEU A 66 4.85 4.64 13.14
N LYS A 67 4.50 5.42 14.16
CA LYS A 67 3.83 6.71 13.97
C LYS A 67 4.67 7.67 13.14
N GLN A 68 5.96 7.74 13.40
CA GLN A 68 6.91 8.55 12.63
C GLN A 68 7.02 8.06 11.18
N GLN A 69 7.17 6.75 10.97
CA GLN A 69 7.24 6.15 9.64
C GLN A 69 5.98 6.39 8.82
N VAL A 70 4.81 6.18 9.42
CA VAL A 70 3.53 6.42 8.73
C VAL A 70 3.37 7.92 8.42
N ALA A 71 3.74 8.80 9.35
CA ALA A 71 3.72 10.25 9.11
C ALA A 71 4.60 10.65 7.92
N TYR A 72 5.79 10.05 7.79
CA TYR A 72 6.69 10.27 6.66
C TYR A 72 6.01 9.90 5.32
N TYR A 73 5.41 8.72 5.23
CA TYR A 73 4.70 8.30 4.01
C TYR A 73 3.49 9.17 3.71
N MET A 74 2.75 9.59 4.74
CA MET A 74 1.58 10.44 4.55
C MET A 74 1.96 11.86 4.14
N ASN A 75 3.11 12.37 4.57
CA ASN A 75 3.66 13.65 4.10
C ASN A 75 4.03 13.57 2.60
N ASN A 76 4.67 12.49 2.17
CA ASN A 76 4.93 12.24 0.75
C ASN A 76 3.63 12.17 -0.05
N ALA A 77 2.62 11.45 0.46
CA ALA A 77 1.33 11.32 -0.19
C ALA A 77 0.63 12.67 -0.35
N LYS A 78 0.68 13.51 0.69
CA LYS A 78 0.16 14.88 0.64
C LYS A 78 0.86 15.71 -0.43
N TYR A 79 2.20 15.64 -0.50
CA TYR A 79 2.97 16.37 -1.51
C TYR A 79 2.60 15.93 -2.94
N ILE A 80 2.49 14.63 -3.19
CA ILE A 80 2.05 14.10 -4.49
C ILE A 80 0.64 14.62 -4.81
N LEU A 81 -0.30 14.49 -3.86
CA LEU A 81 -1.70 14.89 -4.07
C LEU A 81 -1.84 16.37 -4.41
N GLU A 82 -1.18 17.24 -3.64
CA GLU A 82 -1.23 18.69 -3.83
C GLU A 82 -0.51 19.11 -5.12
N GLY A 83 0.65 18.54 -5.39
CA GLY A 83 1.44 18.81 -6.59
C GLY A 83 0.69 18.45 -7.88
N LEU A 84 0.08 17.26 -7.92
CA LEU A 84 -0.67 16.84 -9.09
C LEU A 84 -1.99 17.59 -9.27
N LYS A 85 -2.67 17.95 -8.18
CA LYS A 85 -3.85 18.85 -8.24
C LYS A 85 -3.48 20.22 -8.81
N SER A 86 -2.36 20.79 -8.38
CA SER A 86 -1.91 22.10 -8.89
C SER A 86 -1.54 22.07 -10.37
N ALA A 87 -1.20 20.91 -10.91
CA ALA A 87 -0.93 20.68 -12.33
C ALA A 87 -2.19 20.30 -13.14
N GLY A 88 -3.38 20.37 -12.53
CA GLY A 88 -4.64 20.12 -13.22
C GLY A 88 -5.07 18.66 -13.29
N TYR A 89 -4.34 17.73 -12.68
CA TYR A 89 -4.72 16.31 -12.66
C TYR A 89 -5.89 16.05 -11.70
N THR A 90 -6.79 15.17 -12.10
CA THR A 90 -7.83 14.63 -11.22
C THR A 90 -7.25 13.50 -10.39
N VAL A 91 -7.09 13.73 -9.09
CA VAL A 91 -6.49 12.78 -8.14
C VAL A 91 -7.33 12.59 -6.90
N SER A 92 -7.26 11.39 -6.33
CA SER A 92 -7.91 11.02 -5.07
C SER A 92 -7.00 10.11 -4.24
N GLY A 93 -7.38 9.81 -3.00
CA GLY A 93 -6.56 9.02 -2.08
C GLY A 93 -5.53 9.88 -1.33
N GLY A 94 -4.49 9.26 -0.80
CA GLY A 94 -3.41 9.96 -0.08
C GLY A 94 -3.78 10.52 1.29
N VAL A 95 -4.98 10.18 1.84
CA VAL A 95 -5.48 10.68 3.13
C VAL A 95 -5.41 9.59 4.21
N ASN A 96 -5.92 8.40 3.92
CA ASN A 96 -5.98 7.28 4.86
C ASN A 96 -4.97 6.16 4.53
N ALA A 97 -4.30 6.28 3.40
CA ALA A 97 -3.28 5.35 2.94
C ALA A 97 -2.32 6.07 1.99
N PRO A 98 -1.04 5.64 1.93
CA PRO A 98 -0.02 6.28 1.09
C PRO A 98 -0.13 5.86 -0.38
N TYR A 99 -1.33 5.89 -0.91
CA TYR A 99 -1.65 5.60 -2.32
C TYR A 99 -2.47 6.73 -2.91
N ILE A 100 -2.08 7.19 -4.09
CA ILE A 100 -2.75 8.20 -4.86
C ILE A 100 -3.31 7.54 -6.12
N TRP A 101 -4.58 7.79 -6.37
CA TRP A 101 -5.30 7.34 -7.55
C TRP A 101 -5.45 8.53 -8.49
N LEU A 102 -4.81 8.44 -9.65
CA LEU A 102 -4.74 9.48 -10.66
C LEU A 102 -5.60 9.07 -11.85
N LYS A 103 -6.47 9.95 -12.33
CA LYS A 103 -7.17 9.75 -13.59
C LYS A 103 -6.20 10.06 -14.73
N ALA A 104 -6.01 9.10 -15.64
CA ALA A 104 -5.20 9.33 -16.84
C ALA A 104 -5.78 10.48 -17.68
N PRO A 105 -4.96 11.25 -18.40
CA PRO A 105 -5.43 12.26 -19.32
C PRO A 105 -6.42 11.70 -20.34
N GLU A 106 -7.28 12.55 -20.89
CA GLU A 106 -8.27 12.15 -21.87
C GLU A 106 -7.60 11.44 -23.08
N ASN A 107 -8.27 10.40 -23.55
CA ASN A 107 -7.81 9.54 -24.66
C ASN A 107 -6.60 8.64 -24.37
N MET A 108 -6.19 8.48 -23.11
CA MET A 108 -5.17 7.49 -22.73
C MET A 108 -5.77 6.36 -21.93
N THR A 109 -5.43 5.13 -22.30
CA THR A 109 -5.58 3.95 -21.44
C THR A 109 -4.56 4.00 -20.31
N SER A 110 -4.75 3.20 -19.26
CA SER A 110 -3.80 3.14 -18.13
C SER A 110 -2.39 2.70 -18.54
N TRP A 111 -2.27 1.84 -19.58
CA TRP A 111 -0.99 1.41 -20.13
C TRP A 111 -0.34 2.46 -21.01
N GLN A 112 -1.11 3.15 -21.86
CA GLN A 112 -0.58 4.29 -22.63
C GLN A 112 -0.05 5.40 -21.72
N PHE A 113 -0.73 5.65 -20.61
CA PHE A 113 -0.25 6.62 -19.61
C PHE A 113 0.99 6.12 -18.86
N PHE A 114 1.11 4.80 -18.62
CA PHE A 114 2.34 4.20 -18.08
C PHE A 114 3.54 4.48 -19.00
N ASP A 115 3.41 4.17 -20.28
CA ASP A 115 4.49 4.38 -21.27
C ASP A 115 4.83 5.88 -21.36
N TYR A 116 3.81 6.74 -21.40
CA TYR A 116 3.99 8.19 -21.43
C TYR A 116 4.77 8.74 -20.23
N LEU A 117 4.42 8.31 -19.03
CA LEU A 117 5.13 8.72 -17.80
C LEU A 117 6.57 8.19 -17.76
N LEU A 118 6.76 6.95 -18.19
CA LEU A 118 8.09 6.34 -18.24
C LEU A 118 9.01 7.09 -19.21
N GLU A 119 8.54 7.33 -20.44
CA GLU A 119 9.35 7.94 -21.49
C GLU A 119 9.59 9.44 -21.27
N ARG A 120 8.59 10.17 -20.77
CA ARG A 120 8.64 11.62 -20.67
C ARG A 120 9.09 12.14 -19.30
N ALA A 121 8.78 11.40 -18.24
CA ALA A 121 9.09 11.83 -16.87
C ALA A 121 10.06 10.90 -16.14
N ASN A 122 10.39 9.71 -16.68
CA ASN A 122 11.12 8.64 -15.98
C ASN A 122 10.45 8.29 -14.64
N VAL A 123 9.12 8.24 -14.63
CA VAL A 123 8.32 7.88 -13.45
C VAL A 123 7.57 6.58 -13.73
N VAL A 124 7.67 5.67 -12.77
CA VAL A 124 7.00 4.37 -12.80
C VAL A 124 5.90 4.32 -11.73
N GLY A 125 4.72 3.87 -12.12
CA GLY A 125 3.61 3.61 -11.21
C GLY A 125 2.86 2.36 -11.66
N THR A 126 1.62 2.19 -11.24
CA THR A 126 0.83 1.00 -11.56
C THR A 126 -0.37 1.36 -12.42
N PRO A 127 -0.48 0.80 -13.66
CA PRO A 127 -1.69 0.96 -14.47
C PRO A 127 -2.93 0.47 -13.74
N GLY A 128 -4.00 1.26 -13.80
CA GLY A 128 -5.23 0.96 -13.07
C GLY A 128 -5.95 -0.29 -13.56
N SER A 129 -5.79 -0.67 -14.82
CA SER A 129 -6.32 -1.94 -15.37
C SER A 129 -5.84 -3.18 -14.60
N GLY A 130 -4.67 -3.11 -13.96
CA GLY A 130 -4.18 -4.16 -13.04
C GLY A 130 -5.06 -4.39 -11.80
N PHE A 131 -6.01 -3.50 -11.52
CA PHE A 131 -6.97 -3.60 -10.41
C PHE A 131 -8.39 -3.96 -10.90
N GLY A 132 -8.55 -4.23 -12.17
CA GLY A 132 -9.82 -4.59 -12.79
C GLY A 132 -10.30 -3.58 -13.84
N PRO A 133 -11.38 -3.90 -14.58
CA PRO A 133 -11.86 -3.09 -15.71
C PRO A 133 -12.20 -1.64 -15.36
N SER A 134 -12.72 -1.40 -14.14
CA SER A 134 -13.04 -0.05 -13.67
C SER A 134 -11.79 0.84 -13.47
N GLY A 135 -10.60 0.26 -13.46
CA GLY A 135 -9.33 0.97 -13.34
C GLY A 135 -8.70 1.41 -14.66
N GLU A 136 -9.30 1.08 -15.81
CA GLU A 136 -8.68 1.24 -17.14
C GLU A 136 -8.22 2.68 -17.44
N THR A 137 -8.95 3.69 -16.97
CA THR A 137 -8.61 5.10 -17.17
C THR A 137 -7.91 5.73 -15.96
N TYR A 138 -7.34 4.89 -15.09
CA TYR A 138 -6.70 5.34 -13.86
C TYR A 138 -5.26 4.82 -13.75
N PHE A 139 -4.52 5.45 -12.84
CA PHE A 139 -3.14 5.10 -12.56
C PHE A 139 -2.85 5.26 -11.07
N ARG A 140 -2.15 4.31 -10.46
CA ARG A 140 -1.82 4.38 -9.04
C ARG A 140 -0.38 4.79 -8.82
N LEU A 141 -0.19 5.85 -8.04
CA LEU A 141 1.08 6.25 -7.48
C LEU A 141 1.17 5.83 -6.01
N THR A 142 2.40 5.63 -5.52
CA THR A 142 2.68 5.27 -4.13
C THR A 142 3.62 6.28 -3.49
N ALA A 143 3.51 6.45 -2.18
CA ALA A 143 4.27 7.42 -1.42
C ALA A 143 5.32 6.77 -0.48
N PHE A 144 5.78 5.56 -0.82
CA PHE A 144 6.75 4.80 -0.01
C PHE A 144 8.22 5.12 -0.33
N GLY A 145 8.47 5.92 -1.35
CA GLY A 145 9.84 6.33 -1.75
C GLY A 145 10.46 7.35 -0.78
N SER A 146 11.69 7.76 -1.07
CA SER A 146 12.30 8.89 -0.37
C SER A 146 11.56 10.20 -0.69
N TYR A 147 11.67 11.19 0.20
CA TYR A 147 11.04 12.48 -0.01
C TYR A 147 11.62 13.18 -1.25
N GLU A 148 12.94 13.13 -1.41
CA GLU A 148 13.65 13.74 -2.52
C GLU A 148 13.19 13.18 -3.87
N ASN A 149 13.14 11.85 -4.00
CA ASN A 149 12.64 11.18 -5.21
C ASN A 149 11.15 11.47 -5.46
N THR A 150 10.36 11.62 -4.38
CA THR A 150 8.95 11.98 -4.49
C THR A 150 8.77 13.38 -5.04
N VAL A 151 9.54 14.35 -4.52
CA VAL A 151 9.54 15.73 -5.02
C VAL A 151 9.96 15.77 -6.48
N GLU A 152 11.06 15.11 -6.82
CA GLU A 152 11.57 15.07 -8.19
C GLU A 152 10.54 14.47 -9.16
N ALA A 153 9.91 13.35 -8.81
CA ALA A 153 8.88 12.72 -9.64
C ALA A 153 7.68 13.65 -9.88
N VAL A 154 7.19 14.32 -8.83
CA VAL A 154 6.08 15.26 -8.96
C VAL A 154 6.45 16.45 -9.86
N GLU A 155 7.65 17.03 -9.69
CA GLU A 155 8.09 18.16 -10.52
C GLU A 155 8.32 17.76 -11.99
N ARG A 156 8.70 16.51 -12.25
CA ARG A 156 8.77 15.97 -13.63
C ARG A 156 7.37 15.82 -14.25
N ILE A 157 6.42 15.26 -13.50
CA ILE A 157 5.03 15.08 -13.99
C ILE A 157 4.36 16.45 -14.25
N LYS A 158 4.62 17.45 -13.43
CA LYS A 158 4.06 18.81 -13.60
C LYS A 158 4.50 19.51 -14.89
N LYS A 159 5.56 19.04 -15.53
CA LYS A 159 6.09 19.60 -16.78
C LYS A 159 5.51 18.94 -18.04
N LEU A 160 4.67 17.94 -17.87
CA LEU A 160 4.00 17.24 -18.96
C LEU A 160 2.75 17.99 -19.42
#